data_5c257b65a8bb1f1e5797e118444476ca
#
_entry.id   5c257b65a8bb1f1e5797e118444476ca
#
_cell.length_a   1.000
_cell.length_b   1.000
_cell.length_c   1.000
_cell.angle_alpha   90.00
_cell.angle_beta   90.00
_cell.angle_gamma   90.00
#
_symmetry.space_group_name_H-M   'P 1'
#
loop_
_entity.id
_entity.type
_entity.pdbx_description
1 polymer ?
#
loop_
_entity_poly.entity_id
_entity_poly.type
_entity_poly.pdbx_seq_one_letter_code
_entity_poly.pdbx_strand_id
1 'polypeptide(L)'
;MKYTKIMATLTIGISLVLSGCANNSNGNTATKSSKSSDVTKDLPNTNTSDLASLNYQNNTSAIMTVNNDASNLKASDWKYNHVGYTNLDSLNRTSEGNTAYLEKRNIANDSLRTRQVVQPTGWHQKFVNNDAIINRGHEIAYSLSKGISINGKYEPSVQSGDQNNLKNLFTQTAFSNQKLQTIYESQVREALRKDKKVIFQVTPIFRGNELMARGVHMQAISTDGSLNFNVYIFNVQPGVEFNYSTGRSKINNEIKVPTPENSPSFNNRRNSYKKHHYVRDAVVAGVVHHEIKKHYERKYRKEYKKESEHHQYHSRSHYYRHKY
;
A
#
# COMPACT_ATOMS: atom_id res chain seq x y z
N MET A 1 17.57 -13.78 71.78
CA MET A 1 18.52 -12.70 72.01
C MET A 1 18.29 -11.64 71.01
N LYS A 2 17.56 -10.63 71.37
CA LYS A 2 17.95 -9.32 71.92
C LYS A 2 18.64 -8.42 70.87
N TYR A 3 17.89 -7.36 70.49
CA TYR A 3 18.25 -5.93 70.33
C TYR A 3 18.88 -5.52 68.97
N THR A 4 18.68 -4.36 68.31
CA THR A 4 18.09 -3.08 68.77
C THR A 4 17.83 -2.23 67.50
N LYS A 5 16.83 -1.38 67.61
CA LYS A 5 16.48 -0.27 66.66
C LYS A 5 17.56 0.82 66.70
N ILE A 6 17.76 1.52 65.56
CA ILE A 6 18.10 2.96 65.60
C ILE A 6 17.37 3.65 64.49
N MET A 7 16.52 4.63 64.88
CA MET A 7 15.95 5.70 64.04
C MET A 7 16.96 6.85 63.97
N ALA A 8 17.04 7.53 62.87
CA ALA A 8 17.50 8.92 62.80
C ALA A 8 16.74 9.69 61.75
N THR A 9 15.92 10.60 62.22
CA THR A 9 15.24 11.71 61.55
C THR A 9 16.13 12.94 61.51
N LEU A 10 16.14 13.70 60.42
CA LEU A 10 16.36 15.19 60.42
C LEU A 10 16.03 15.72 59.02
N THR A 11 14.94 16.38 58.83
CA THR A 11 14.44 17.76 58.90
C THR A 11 15.07 18.79 57.93
N ILE A 12 14.26 19.29 57.03
CA ILE A 12 13.89 20.66 56.68
C ILE A 12 14.88 21.51 55.87
N GLY A 13 14.40 21.99 54.74
CA GLY A 13 14.90 23.13 54.00
C GLY A 13 13.91 23.61 52.97
N ILE A 14 12.93 24.44 53.39
CA ILE A 14 11.98 25.16 52.58
C ILE A 14 12.68 26.39 52.01
N SER A 15 12.56 26.62 50.70
CA SER A 15 12.69 27.96 50.13
C SER A 15 11.62 28.16 49.07
N LEU A 16 10.57 28.92 49.44
CA LEU A 16 9.59 29.52 48.59
C LEU A 16 10.21 30.74 47.85
N VAL A 17 10.04 30.83 46.58
CA VAL A 17 9.97 32.13 45.89
C VAL A 17 8.69 32.13 45.02
N LEU A 18 7.73 32.90 45.45
CA LEU A 18 6.53 33.27 44.70
C LEU A 18 6.86 34.40 43.76
N SER A 19 6.46 34.28 42.52
CA SER A 19 5.97 35.44 41.71
C SER A 19 4.94 34.91 40.70
N GLY A 20 3.73 35.39 40.94
CA GLY A 20 2.57 35.03 40.13
C GLY A 20 2.41 35.93 38.89
N CYS A 21 1.65 35.39 37.94
CA CYS A 21 0.58 36.12 37.26
C CYS A 21 -0.36 35.12 36.61
N ALA A 22 -1.61 35.21 36.98
CA ALA A 22 -2.70 34.42 36.44
C ALA A 22 -3.04 34.84 35.00
N ASN A 23 -3.33 33.88 34.13
CA ASN A 23 -4.44 34.03 33.23
C ASN A 23 -5.04 32.68 32.89
N ASN A 24 -6.33 32.62 33.06
CA ASN A 24 -7.23 31.51 32.91
C ASN A 24 -7.60 31.33 31.44
N SER A 25 -7.43 30.12 30.87
CA SER A 25 -8.27 29.68 29.76
C SER A 25 -8.26 28.17 29.65
N ASN A 26 -9.45 27.60 29.75
CA ASN A 26 -9.78 26.20 29.51
C ASN A 26 -9.24 25.71 28.15
N GLY A 27 -8.46 24.64 28.17
CA GLY A 27 -8.02 23.97 26.95
C GLY A 27 -8.01 22.46 27.15
N ASN A 28 -8.93 21.78 26.50
CA ASN A 28 -9.00 20.33 26.38
C ASN A 28 -7.65 19.75 25.95
N THR A 29 -7.11 18.86 26.76
CA THR A 29 -5.90 18.09 26.45
C THR A 29 -6.24 17.00 25.43
N ALA A 30 -6.24 17.35 24.14
CA ALA A 30 -6.14 16.37 23.07
C ALA A 30 -4.68 15.84 23.05
N THR A 31 -4.52 14.55 23.25
CA THR A 31 -3.24 13.85 23.13
C THR A 31 -2.71 14.05 21.71
N LYS A 32 -1.73 14.95 21.55
CA LYS A 32 -0.99 15.11 20.30
C LYS A 32 -0.20 13.85 20.01
N SER A 33 -0.65 13.09 19.01
CA SER A 33 0.19 12.14 18.30
C SER A 33 1.44 12.88 17.80
N SER A 34 2.61 12.43 18.21
CA SER A 34 3.89 12.99 17.76
C SER A 34 4.02 12.81 16.25
N LYS A 35 3.77 13.87 15.49
CA LYS A 35 4.13 13.93 14.07
C LYS A 35 5.64 13.95 13.97
N SER A 36 6.21 12.93 13.33
CA SER A 36 7.60 12.89 12.90
C SER A 36 7.93 14.15 12.07
N SER A 37 9.09 14.75 12.33
CA SER A 37 9.55 16.01 11.73
C SER A 37 10.12 15.88 10.32
N ASP A 38 9.79 14.83 9.57
CA ASP A 38 10.04 14.82 8.14
C ASP A 38 9.03 15.77 7.48
N VAL A 39 9.53 16.91 7.00
CA VAL A 39 8.74 17.93 6.29
C VAL A 39 8.26 17.32 4.97
N THR A 40 7.14 16.60 5.05
CA THR A 40 6.39 16.20 3.87
C THR A 40 5.75 17.45 3.29
N LYS A 41 6.07 17.77 2.03
CA LYS A 41 5.40 18.83 1.30
C LYS A 41 3.91 18.48 1.18
N ASP A 42 3.03 19.38 1.62
CA ASP A 42 1.60 19.20 1.42
C ASP A 42 1.19 19.72 0.03
N LEU A 43 0.33 18.93 -0.63
CA LEU A 43 -0.28 19.30 -1.89
C LEU A 43 -1.73 19.73 -1.61
N PRO A 44 -2.25 20.76 -2.30
CA PRO A 44 -3.68 21.06 -2.24
C PRO A 44 -4.49 19.84 -2.69
N ASN A 45 -5.81 19.90 -2.58
CA ASN A 45 -6.67 18.83 -3.11
C ASN A 45 -6.46 18.72 -4.63
N THR A 46 -5.66 17.74 -5.03
CA THR A 46 -5.18 17.55 -6.40
C THR A 46 -5.87 16.36 -7.05
N ASN A 47 -6.11 16.46 -8.35
CA ASN A 47 -6.62 15.36 -9.14
C ASN A 47 -5.48 14.44 -9.63
N THR A 48 -5.82 13.32 -10.23
CA THR A 48 -4.88 12.32 -10.76
C THR A 48 -3.92 12.91 -11.81
N SER A 49 -4.37 13.85 -12.67
CA SER A 49 -3.50 14.46 -13.70
C SER A 49 -2.44 15.36 -13.09
N ASP A 50 -2.77 16.07 -12.01
CA ASP A 50 -1.81 16.91 -11.30
C ASP A 50 -0.74 16.05 -10.62
N LEU A 51 -1.14 14.96 -9.97
CA LEU A 51 -0.21 13.98 -9.39
C LEU A 51 0.68 13.33 -10.46
N ALA A 52 0.15 13.04 -11.64
CA ALA A 52 0.90 12.49 -12.76
C ALA A 52 1.97 13.46 -13.31
N SER A 53 1.78 14.77 -13.14
CA SER A 53 2.74 15.80 -13.57
C SER A 53 3.96 15.91 -12.67
N LEU A 54 3.90 15.37 -11.44
CA LEU A 54 4.96 15.50 -10.44
C LEU A 54 6.22 14.71 -10.82
N ASN A 55 7.37 15.31 -10.56
CA ASN A 55 8.67 14.64 -10.65
C ASN A 55 9.29 14.56 -9.25
N TYR A 56 9.86 13.40 -8.94
CA TYR A 56 10.62 13.26 -7.71
C TYR A 56 11.84 14.21 -7.72
N GLN A 57 12.00 14.93 -6.63
CA GLN A 57 13.17 15.77 -6.41
C GLN A 57 14.20 15.01 -5.58
N ASN A 58 15.42 14.90 -6.11
CA ASN A 58 16.49 14.13 -5.48
C ASN A 58 16.74 14.59 -4.04
N ASN A 59 16.97 13.64 -3.15
CA ASN A 59 17.26 13.85 -1.74
C ASN A 59 16.13 14.56 -0.94
N THR A 60 14.89 14.44 -1.39
CA THR A 60 13.70 14.88 -0.64
C THR A 60 12.85 13.68 -0.19
N SER A 61 11.87 13.91 0.67
CA SER A 61 10.88 12.88 1.00
C SER A 61 10.19 12.35 -0.25
N ALA A 62 10.08 11.04 -0.38
CA ALA A 62 9.31 10.41 -1.44
C ALA A 62 7.81 10.28 -1.10
N ILE A 63 7.38 10.82 0.03
CA ILE A 63 5.98 10.92 0.46
C ILE A 63 5.58 12.39 0.51
N MET A 64 4.41 12.68 -0.03
CA MET A 64 3.76 13.99 0.06
C MET A 64 2.36 13.80 0.65
N THR A 65 1.93 14.68 1.54
CA THR A 65 0.53 14.73 1.96
C THR A 65 -0.29 15.43 0.88
N VAL A 66 -1.55 15.09 0.78
CA VAL A 66 -2.53 15.67 -0.15
C VAL A 66 -3.70 16.18 0.68
N ASN A 67 -4.20 17.35 0.37
CA ASN A 67 -5.35 17.95 1.05
C ASN A 67 -5.18 17.99 2.59
N ASN A 68 -4.03 18.46 3.07
CA ASN A 68 -3.67 18.47 4.50
C ASN A 68 -3.79 17.11 5.18
N ASP A 69 -3.42 16.03 4.48
CA ASP A 69 -3.54 14.63 4.93
C ASP A 69 -5.00 14.21 5.20
N ALA A 70 -5.98 14.90 4.63
CA ALA A 70 -7.39 14.60 4.79
C ALA A 70 -7.94 13.84 3.57
N SER A 71 -8.48 12.65 3.81
CA SER A 71 -9.13 11.84 2.77
C SER A 71 -10.35 12.54 2.18
N ASN A 72 -10.55 12.36 0.87
CA ASN A 72 -11.77 12.78 0.17
C ASN A 72 -12.88 11.71 0.24
N LEU A 73 -12.61 10.55 0.82
CA LEU A 73 -13.57 9.45 0.97
C LEU A 73 -14.62 9.81 2.04
N LYS A 74 -15.83 9.31 1.84
CA LYS A 74 -16.93 9.52 2.80
C LYS A 74 -17.09 8.28 3.65
N ALA A 75 -16.91 8.38 4.97
CA ALA A 75 -17.09 7.29 5.92
C ALA A 75 -18.46 6.60 5.80
N SER A 76 -19.51 7.35 5.42
CA SER A 76 -20.88 6.85 5.20
C SER A 76 -21.02 5.90 4.01
N ASP A 77 -20.04 5.84 3.10
CA ASP A 77 -20.07 4.96 1.93
C ASP A 77 -19.73 3.50 2.27
N TRP A 78 -19.20 3.26 3.47
CA TRP A 78 -19.01 1.89 3.95
C TRP A 78 -20.36 1.23 4.23
N LYS A 79 -20.79 0.28 3.40
CA LYS A 79 -22.06 -0.45 3.53
C LYS A 79 -21.84 -1.92 3.86
N TYR A 80 -20.93 -2.58 3.15
CA TYR A 80 -20.58 -3.99 3.34
C TYR A 80 -19.14 -4.23 2.92
N ASN A 81 -18.61 -5.37 3.35
CA ASN A 81 -17.23 -5.75 3.10
C ASN A 81 -17.02 -6.25 1.65
N HIS A 82 -16.21 -5.56 0.87
CA HIS A 82 -15.83 -5.91 -0.49
C HIS A 82 -14.63 -5.07 -0.95
N VAL A 83 -14.11 -5.38 -2.13
CA VAL A 83 -13.18 -4.53 -2.87
C VAL A 83 -13.78 -4.23 -4.24
N GLY A 84 -13.90 -2.96 -4.58
CA GLY A 84 -14.22 -2.51 -5.93
C GLY A 84 -12.95 -2.56 -6.78
N TYR A 85 -12.71 -3.68 -7.46
CA TYR A 85 -11.64 -3.77 -8.46
C TYR A 85 -12.10 -3.15 -9.77
N THR A 86 -11.33 -2.16 -10.23
CA THR A 86 -11.55 -1.53 -11.54
C THR A 86 -10.95 -2.39 -12.66
N ASN A 87 -11.45 -2.22 -13.87
CA ASN A 87 -10.88 -2.88 -15.04
C ASN A 87 -9.54 -2.24 -15.41
N LEU A 88 -8.67 -3.03 -16.04
CA LEU A 88 -7.47 -2.50 -16.64
C LEU A 88 -7.82 -1.53 -17.76
N ASP A 89 -7.02 -0.47 -17.92
CA ASP A 89 -7.16 0.47 -19.01
C ASP A 89 -6.74 -0.14 -20.38
N SER A 90 -6.83 0.63 -21.45
CA SER A 90 -6.47 0.18 -22.81
C SER A 90 -4.99 -0.24 -22.95
N LEU A 91 -4.13 0.16 -22.03
CA LEU A 91 -2.73 -0.23 -21.96
C LEU A 91 -2.49 -1.37 -20.95
N ASN A 92 -3.53 -2.00 -20.42
CA ASN A 92 -3.50 -3.04 -19.38
C ASN A 92 -2.88 -2.56 -18.04
N ARG A 93 -3.10 -1.29 -17.67
CA ARG A 93 -2.65 -0.70 -16.41
C ARG A 93 -3.82 -0.57 -15.44
N THR A 94 -3.50 -0.50 -14.16
CA THR A 94 -4.46 -0.27 -13.05
C THR A 94 -4.62 1.23 -12.77
N SER A 95 -4.83 2.06 -13.79
CA SER A 95 -4.80 3.53 -13.72
C SER A 95 -5.99 4.16 -12.99
N GLU A 96 -7.10 3.43 -12.87
CA GLU A 96 -8.32 3.92 -12.18
C GLU A 96 -8.29 3.67 -10.66
N GLY A 97 -7.39 2.80 -10.21
CA GLY A 97 -7.25 2.43 -8.81
C GLY A 97 -8.40 1.59 -8.26
N ASN A 98 -8.21 1.08 -7.05
CA ASN A 98 -9.17 0.22 -6.37
C ASN A 98 -9.61 0.81 -5.04
N THR A 99 -10.86 0.54 -4.66
CA THR A 99 -11.41 0.96 -3.37
C THR A 99 -11.86 -0.26 -2.56
N ALA A 100 -11.31 -0.41 -1.37
CA ALA A 100 -11.61 -1.50 -0.45
C ALA A 100 -12.44 -1.01 0.74
N TYR A 101 -13.49 -1.75 1.06
CA TYR A 101 -14.37 -1.56 2.21
C TYR A 101 -14.10 -2.68 3.21
N LEU A 102 -13.20 -2.41 4.15
CA LEU A 102 -12.52 -3.41 4.98
C LEU A 102 -13.04 -3.46 6.41
N GLU A 103 -12.91 -4.63 7.01
CA GLU A 103 -13.13 -4.89 8.43
C GLU A 103 -12.14 -5.94 8.96
N LYS A 104 -12.12 -6.22 10.24
CA LYS A 104 -11.12 -7.08 10.92
C LYS A 104 -10.89 -8.44 10.24
N ARG A 105 -11.93 -9.06 9.68
CA ARG A 105 -11.82 -10.37 9.02
C ARG A 105 -10.94 -10.37 7.77
N ASN A 106 -10.64 -9.20 7.19
CA ASN A 106 -9.77 -9.07 6.03
C ASN A 106 -8.28 -9.13 6.36
N ILE A 107 -7.89 -9.19 7.63
CA ILE A 107 -6.49 -9.35 8.02
C ILE A 107 -6.04 -10.77 7.65
N ALA A 108 -5.12 -10.86 6.71
CA ALA A 108 -4.64 -12.14 6.19
C ALA A 108 -3.50 -12.73 7.04
N ASN A 109 -3.36 -14.04 6.97
CA ASN A 109 -2.24 -14.77 7.54
C ASN A 109 -1.11 -14.86 6.50
N ASP A 110 0.05 -14.30 6.82
CA ASP A 110 1.23 -14.30 5.94
C ASP A 110 1.76 -15.72 5.64
N SER A 111 1.47 -16.72 6.47
CA SER A 111 1.87 -18.10 6.23
C SER A 111 1.17 -18.74 5.01
N LEU A 112 0.03 -18.16 4.59
CA LEU A 112 -0.73 -18.61 3.41
C LEU A 112 -0.28 -17.91 2.12
N ARG A 113 0.72 -17.04 2.19
CA ARG A 113 1.26 -16.34 1.03
C ARG A 113 1.99 -17.32 0.12
N THR A 114 1.63 -17.32 -1.17
CA THR A 114 2.25 -18.16 -2.20
C THR A 114 3.12 -17.32 -3.15
N ARG A 115 3.85 -18.00 -4.03
CA ARG A 115 4.65 -17.31 -5.04
C ARG A 115 3.77 -16.60 -6.06
N GLN A 116 4.04 -15.31 -6.26
CA GLN A 116 3.38 -14.52 -7.30
C GLN A 116 3.97 -14.82 -8.67
N VAL A 117 3.11 -14.98 -9.68
CA VAL A 117 3.50 -15.37 -11.06
C VAL A 117 3.10 -14.35 -12.11
N VAL A 118 2.14 -13.47 -11.82
CA VAL A 118 1.65 -12.45 -12.77
C VAL A 118 2.64 -11.30 -12.87
N GLN A 119 2.74 -10.68 -14.02
CA GLN A 119 3.60 -9.52 -14.27
C GLN A 119 2.73 -8.37 -14.77
N PRO A 120 2.63 -7.26 -14.02
CA PRO A 120 1.96 -6.05 -14.46
C PRO A 120 2.75 -5.35 -15.57
N THR A 121 2.17 -4.33 -16.18
CA THR A 121 2.82 -3.52 -17.23
C THR A 121 4.12 -2.90 -16.72
N GLY A 122 5.09 -2.70 -17.62
CA GLY A 122 6.40 -2.13 -17.27
C GLY A 122 7.27 -3.04 -16.40
N TRP A 123 6.96 -4.33 -16.28
CA TRP A 123 7.73 -5.28 -15.46
C TRP A 123 9.07 -5.62 -16.09
N HIS A 124 10.16 -5.08 -15.52
CA HIS A 124 11.54 -5.42 -15.89
C HIS A 124 12.36 -5.62 -14.62
N GLN A 125 12.33 -6.85 -14.07
CA GLN A 125 13.07 -7.16 -12.84
C GLN A 125 14.56 -6.98 -13.01
N LYS A 126 15.19 -6.32 -12.05
CA LYS A 126 16.63 -6.16 -11.93
C LYS A 126 17.05 -6.39 -10.47
N PHE A 127 18.26 -6.86 -10.29
CA PHE A 127 18.85 -7.06 -8.97
C PHE A 127 20.04 -6.11 -8.82
N VAL A 128 20.12 -5.44 -7.68
CA VAL A 128 21.23 -4.58 -7.28
C VAL A 128 21.71 -5.10 -5.92
N ASN A 129 22.98 -5.43 -5.80
CA ASN A 129 23.56 -6.06 -4.62
C ASN A 129 22.79 -7.33 -4.16
N ASN A 130 22.34 -8.14 -5.11
CA ASN A 130 21.51 -9.32 -4.92
C ASN A 130 20.08 -9.06 -4.38
N ASP A 131 19.65 -7.82 -4.26
CA ASP A 131 18.29 -7.48 -3.88
C ASP A 131 17.45 -7.11 -5.10
N ALA A 132 16.26 -7.67 -5.18
CA ALA A 132 15.29 -7.32 -6.21
C ALA A 132 14.83 -5.87 -6.02
N ILE A 133 14.90 -5.05 -7.09
CA ILE A 133 14.52 -3.63 -7.02
C ILE A 133 13.09 -3.36 -7.50
N ILE A 134 12.42 -4.38 -8.05
CA ILE A 134 11.05 -4.33 -8.54
C ILE A 134 10.20 -5.34 -7.78
N ASN A 135 9.04 -4.92 -7.32
CA ASN A 135 8.02 -5.74 -6.69
C ASN A 135 6.72 -5.69 -7.50
N ARG A 136 5.92 -6.74 -7.37
CA ARG A 136 4.50 -6.70 -7.72
C ARG A 136 3.78 -5.93 -6.62
N GLY A 137 3.66 -4.61 -6.80
CA GLY A 137 2.94 -3.75 -5.87
C GLY A 137 1.46 -4.11 -5.89
N HIS A 138 0.87 -4.35 -4.74
CA HIS A 138 -0.57 -4.47 -4.61
C HIS A 138 -1.16 -3.09 -4.33
N GLU A 139 -2.27 -2.78 -4.97
CA GLU A 139 -3.09 -1.66 -4.56
C GLU A 139 -3.73 -1.98 -3.21
N ILE A 140 -4.51 -3.03 -3.14
CA ILE A 140 -5.02 -3.52 -1.87
C ILE A 140 -4.11 -4.67 -1.41
N ALA A 141 -3.37 -4.41 -0.34
CA ALA A 141 -2.33 -5.32 0.15
C ALA A 141 -2.87 -6.73 0.42
N TYR A 142 -2.06 -7.75 0.15
CA TYR A 142 -2.33 -9.13 0.55
C TYR A 142 -2.82 -9.23 2.00
N SER A 143 -2.14 -8.53 2.90
CA SER A 143 -2.43 -8.56 4.34
C SER A 143 -3.76 -7.92 4.73
N LEU A 144 -4.46 -7.26 3.79
CA LEU A 144 -5.73 -6.56 3.98
C LEU A 144 -6.87 -7.15 3.15
N SER A 145 -6.62 -8.22 2.38
CA SER A 145 -7.58 -8.76 1.40
C SER A 145 -7.99 -10.22 1.68
N LYS A 146 -7.81 -10.72 2.93
CA LYS A 146 -8.31 -12.06 3.29
C LYS A 146 -9.81 -12.14 3.03
N GLY A 147 -10.22 -13.23 2.40
CA GLY A 147 -11.62 -13.49 2.07
C GLY A 147 -12.13 -12.73 0.86
N ILE A 148 -11.30 -11.91 0.22
CA ILE A 148 -11.70 -11.19 -0.99
C ILE A 148 -11.38 -12.04 -2.22
N SER A 149 -12.42 -12.38 -2.97
CA SER A 149 -12.27 -13.10 -4.24
C SER A 149 -11.73 -12.20 -5.34
N ILE A 150 -11.35 -12.79 -6.46
CA ILE A 150 -10.85 -12.07 -7.64
C ILE A 150 -11.86 -11.04 -8.19
N ASN A 151 -13.15 -11.25 -7.90
CA ASN A 151 -14.23 -10.34 -8.30
C ASN A 151 -14.55 -9.29 -7.21
N GLY A 152 -13.71 -9.21 -6.17
CA GLY A 152 -13.85 -8.24 -5.09
C GLY A 152 -14.91 -8.58 -4.04
N LYS A 153 -15.65 -9.68 -4.18
CA LYS A 153 -16.65 -10.10 -3.19
C LYS A 153 -15.99 -10.77 -1.99
N TYR A 154 -16.55 -10.57 -0.82
CA TYR A 154 -16.13 -11.33 0.35
C TYR A 154 -16.68 -12.77 0.27
N GLU A 155 -15.79 -13.75 0.30
CA GLU A 155 -16.07 -15.18 0.27
C GLU A 155 -15.36 -15.87 1.45
N PRO A 156 -16.10 -16.36 2.47
CA PRO A 156 -15.49 -16.96 3.67
C PRO A 156 -14.57 -18.17 3.39
N SER A 157 -14.77 -18.85 2.27
CA SER A 157 -13.93 -19.98 1.82
C SER A 157 -12.54 -19.56 1.37
N VAL A 158 -12.35 -18.29 0.98
CA VAL A 158 -11.05 -17.73 0.58
C VAL A 158 -10.25 -17.37 1.84
N GLN A 159 -9.35 -18.27 2.26
CA GLN A 159 -8.58 -18.08 3.50
C GLN A 159 -7.32 -17.22 3.33
N SER A 160 -6.85 -17.05 2.10
CA SER A 160 -5.71 -16.17 1.78
C SER A 160 -6.18 -14.77 1.41
N GLY A 161 -5.22 -13.83 1.34
CA GLY A 161 -5.43 -12.55 0.67
C GLY A 161 -5.26 -12.68 -0.85
N ASP A 162 -5.58 -11.61 -1.56
CA ASP A 162 -5.38 -11.51 -3.02
C ASP A 162 -3.89 -11.44 -3.36
N GLN A 163 -3.42 -12.27 -4.28
CA GLN A 163 -2.00 -12.40 -4.60
C GLN A 163 -1.66 -12.18 -6.07
N ASN A 164 -2.52 -12.60 -6.98
CA ASN A 164 -2.23 -12.69 -8.41
C ASN A 164 -3.30 -12.05 -9.30
N ASN A 165 -4.12 -11.18 -8.78
CA ASN A 165 -5.12 -10.44 -9.51
C ASN A 165 -4.46 -9.27 -10.26
N LEU A 166 -4.42 -9.31 -11.59
CA LEU A 166 -3.84 -8.22 -12.40
C LEU A 166 -4.52 -6.88 -12.17
N LYS A 167 -5.81 -6.87 -11.83
CA LYS A 167 -6.56 -5.65 -11.49
C LYS A 167 -6.12 -5.02 -10.16
N ASN A 168 -5.25 -5.71 -9.40
CA ASN A 168 -4.74 -5.27 -8.10
C ASN A 168 -3.22 -5.11 -8.09
N LEU A 169 -2.57 -5.19 -9.25
CA LEU A 169 -1.10 -5.23 -9.33
C LEU A 169 -0.55 -4.17 -10.29
N PHE A 170 0.50 -3.49 -9.85
CA PHE A 170 1.29 -2.60 -10.69
C PHE A 170 2.80 -2.82 -10.45
N THR A 171 3.62 -2.40 -11.40
CA THR A 171 5.08 -2.45 -11.25
C THR A 171 5.52 -1.36 -10.28
N GLN A 172 6.00 -1.80 -9.12
CA GLN A 172 6.43 -0.92 -8.04
C GLN A 172 7.87 -1.18 -7.65
N THR A 173 8.62 -0.15 -7.26
CA THR A 173 9.97 -0.34 -6.71
C THR A 173 9.91 -1.02 -5.35
N ALA A 174 10.95 -1.77 -5.02
CA ALA A 174 11.03 -2.43 -3.71
C ALA A 174 11.03 -1.41 -2.57
N PHE A 175 11.69 -0.26 -2.75
CA PHE A 175 11.72 0.81 -1.76
C PHE A 175 10.33 1.42 -1.54
N SER A 176 9.65 1.84 -2.61
CA SER A 176 8.30 2.40 -2.51
C SER A 176 7.32 1.42 -1.87
N ASN A 177 7.35 0.15 -2.30
CA ASN A 177 6.46 -0.89 -1.76
C ASN A 177 6.74 -1.22 -0.29
N GLN A 178 8.00 -1.55 0.03
CA GLN A 178 8.35 -2.12 1.34
C GLN A 178 8.63 -1.07 2.41
N LYS A 179 9.15 0.10 2.04
CA LYS A 179 9.56 1.12 3.00
C LYS A 179 8.53 2.23 3.17
N LEU A 180 7.79 2.56 2.11
CA LEU A 180 6.91 3.71 2.13
C LEU A 180 5.43 3.30 2.21
N GLN A 181 4.91 2.53 1.26
CA GLN A 181 3.50 2.11 1.22
C GLN A 181 3.09 1.34 2.48
N THR A 182 3.96 0.45 2.97
CA THR A 182 3.70 -0.36 4.18
C THR A 182 3.46 0.48 5.43
N ILE A 183 3.94 1.73 5.51
CA ILE A 183 3.65 2.65 6.63
C ILE A 183 2.13 2.83 6.74
N TYR A 184 1.49 3.18 5.64
CA TYR A 184 0.05 3.46 5.58
C TYR A 184 -0.81 2.20 5.66
N GLU A 185 -0.39 1.13 4.99
CA GLU A 185 -1.04 -0.17 5.14
C GLU A 185 -1.01 -0.66 6.59
N SER A 186 0.03 -0.33 7.35
CA SER A 186 0.13 -0.69 8.77
C SER A 186 -0.87 0.08 9.61
N GLN A 187 -1.15 1.35 9.30
CA GLN A 187 -2.19 2.14 9.97
C GLN A 187 -3.58 1.55 9.70
N VAL A 188 -3.86 1.14 8.45
CA VAL A 188 -5.11 0.45 8.10
C VAL A 188 -5.24 -0.86 8.89
N ARG A 189 -4.19 -1.70 8.91
CA ARG A 189 -4.19 -2.97 9.68
C ARG A 189 -4.45 -2.74 11.17
N GLU A 190 -3.86 -1.70 11.73
CA GLU A 190 -4.04 -1.37 13.14
C GLU A 190 -5.47 -0.93 13.44
N ALA A 191 -6.07 -0.11 12.58
CA ALA A 191 -7.49 0.26 12.70
C ALA A 191 -8.40 -0.97 12.64
N LEU A 192 -8.15 -1.89 11.69
CA LEU A 192 -8.91 -3.14 11.57
C LEU A 192 -8.75 -4.05 12.79
N ARG A 193 -7.53 -4.14 13.40
CA ARG A 193 -7.31 -4.89 14.65
C ARG A 193 -8.14 -4.35 15.80
N LYS A 194 -8.38 -3.04 15.83
CA LYS A 194 -9.23 -2.33 16.79
C LYS A 194 -10.72 -2.36 16.41
N ASP A 195 -11.12 -3.33 15.57
CA ASP A 195 -12.49 -3.54 15.09
C ASP A 195 -13.11 -2.36 14.34
N LYS A 196 -12.30 -1.44 13.80
CA LYS A 196 -12.79 -0.34 12.98
C LYS A 196 -13.09 -0.83 11.56
N LYS A 197 -14.09 -0.21 10.95
CA LYS A 197 -14.39 -0.38 9.53
C LYS A 197 -13.67 0.73 8.76
N VAL A 198 -12.99 0.37 7.67
CA VAL A 198 -12.13 1.29 6.93
C VAL A 198 -12.48 1.26 5.44
N ILE A 199 -12.59 2.43 4.84
CA ILE A 199 -12.54 2.61 3.39
C ILE A 199 -11.10 2.96 3.04
N PHE A 200 -10.50 2.19 2.14
CA PHE A 200 -9.11 2.35 1.71
C PHE A 200 -9.04 2.35 0.20
N GLN A 201 -8.54 3.43 -0.39
CA GLN A 201 -8.40 3.59 -1.83
C GLN A 201 -6.93 3.74 -2.20
N VAL A 202 -6.54 3.06 -3.25
CA VAL A 202 -5.16 3.09 -3.78
C VAL A 202 -5.21 3.20 -5.30
N THR A 203 -4.56 4.22 -5.83
CA THR A 203 -4.53 4.52 -7.27
C THR A 203 -3.10 4.68 -7.75
N PRO A 204 -2.56 3.74 -8.54
CA PRO A 204 -1.29 3.94 -9.22
C PRO A 204 -1.39 5.09 -10.24
N ILE A 205 -0.44 6.00 -10.22
CA ILE A 205 -0.46 7.22 -11.03
C ILE A 205 0.48 7.06 -12.21
N PHE A 206 -0.09 6.99 -13.40
CA PHE A 206 0.64 6.91 -14.67
C PHE A 206 0.59 8.26 -15.40
N ARG A 207 1.66 8.60 -16.11
CA ARG A 207 1.71 9.80 -16.97
C ARG A 207 1.53 9.40 -18.42
N GLY A 208 0.49 9.89 -19.07
CA GLY A 208 0.21 9.57 -20.46
C GLY A 208 0.24 8.06 -20.72
N ASN A 209 1.06 7.63 -21.67
CA ASN A 209 1.16 6.21 -22.07
C ASN A 209 2.30 5.43 -21.35
N GLU A 210 2.81 5.93 -20.24
CA GLU A 210 3.85 5.24 -19.49
C GLU A 210 3.35 3.90 -18.93
N LEU A 211 4.21 2.87 -18.98
CA LEU A 211 3.86 1.51 -18.56
C LEU A 211 4.18 1.24 -17.07
N MET A 212 4.98 2.10 -16.44
CA MET A 212 5.30 2.05 -15.01
C MET A 212 4.72 3.28 -14.32
N ALA A 213 4.03 3.09 -13.21
CA ALA A 213 3.47 4.19 -12.44
C ALA A 213 4.55 5.12 -11.88
N ARG A 214 4.32 6.46 -11.94
CA ARG A 214 5.17 7.50 -11.34
C ARG A 214 5.14 7.49 -9.83
N GLY A 215 4.02 7.07 -9.27
CA GLY A 215 3.77 6.98 -7.84
C GLY A 215 2.45 6.25 -7.58
N VAL A 216 2.04 6.28 -6.33
CA VAL A 216 0.76 5.74 -5.89
C VAL A 216 0.08 6.75 -4.96
N HIS A 217 -1.18 7.06 -5.24
CA HIS A 217 -2.04 7.86 -4.40
C HIS A 217 -2.81 6.93 -3.47
N MET A 218 -2.72 7.19 -2.17
CA MET A 218 -3.37 6.38 -1.15
C MET A 218 -4.17 7.25 -0.21
N GLN A 219 -5.39 6.86 0.06
CA GLN A 219 -6.22 7.53 1.05
C GLN A 219 -7.07 6.51 1.83
N ALA A 220 -7.31 6.80 3.09
CA ALA A 220 -8.18 5.99 3.93
C ALA A 220 -8.97 6.83 4.91
N ILE A 221 -10.16 6.32 5.27
CA ILE A 221 -10.96 6.84 6.36
C ILE A 221 -11.62 5.68 7.11
N SER A 222 -11.60 5.70 8.44
CA SER A 222 -12.44 4.79 9.23
C SER A 222 -13.84 5.38 9.43
N THR A 223 -14.83 4.51 9.64
CA THR A 223 -16.22 4.94 9.83
C THR A 223 -16.43 5.82 11.07
N ASP A 224 -15.52 5.75 12.05
CA ASP A 224 -15.50 6.59 13.25
C ASP A 224 -14.59 7.83 13.11
N GLY A 225 -13.95 8.01 11.94
CA GLY A 225 -13.07 9.15 11.65
C GLY A 225 -11.70 9.10 12.34
N SER A 226 -11.40 8.10 13.15
CA SER A 226 -10.15 8.02 13.93
C SER A 226 -8.92 7.63 13.10
N LEU A 227 -9.10 7.01 11.94
CA LEU A 227 -8.11 6.89 10.88
C LEU A 227 -8.52 7.82 9.74
N ASN A 228 -7.61 8.68 9.33
CA ASN A 228 -7.78 9.54 8.16
C ASN A 228 -6.39 9.90 7.63
N PHE A 229 -6.14 9.61 6.35
CA PHE A 229 -4.94 10.05 5.65
C PHE A 229 -5.17 10.19 4.14
N ASN A 230 -4.34 11.00 3.51
CA ASN A 230 -4.33 11.21 2.07
C ASN A 230 -2.91 11.55 1.62
N VAL A 231 -2.26 10.64 0.89
CA VAL A 231 -0.84 10.75 0.55
C VAL A 231 -0.54 10.30 -0.87
N TYR A 232 0.46 10.94 -1.47
CA TYR A 232 1.09 10.50 -2.70
C TYR A 232 2.51 10.00 -2.40
N ILE A 233 2.83 8.82 -2.89
CA ILE A 233 4.13 8.17 -2.71
C ILE A 233 4.79 8.00 -4.07
N PHE A 234 5.97 8.60 -4.26
CA PHE A 234 6.74 8.43 -5.49
C PHE A 234 7.22 6.99 -5.65
N ASN A 235 7.14 6.46 -6.85
CA ASN A 235 7.62 5.13 -7.20
C ASN A 235 9.10 5.15 -7.59
N VAL A 236 9.96 5.39 -6.61
CA VAL A 236 11.41 5.58 -6.74
C VAL A 236 12.21 4.54 -5.96
N GLN A 237 13.48 4.34 -6.34
CA GLN A 237 14.41 3.43 -5.69
C GLN A 237 15.75 4.14 -5.49
N PRO A 238 16.33 4.20 -4.28
CA PRO A 238 17.67 4.73 -4.08
C PRO A 238 18.71 4.05 -4.99
N GLY A 239 19.58 4.85 -5.61
CA GLY A 239 20.64 4.35 -6.47
C GLY A 239 20.19 3.84 -7.84
N VAL A 240 18.92 4.07 -8.24
CA VAL A 240 18.37 3.55 -9.49
C VAL A 240 17.52 4.60 -10.19
N GLU A 241 17.73 4.77 -11.48
CA GLU A 241 16.93 5.61 -12.36
C GLU A 241 16.03 4.72 -13.23
N PHE A 242 14.75 5.11 -13.38
CA PHE A 242 13.76 4.39 -14.17
C PHE A 242 13.35 5.16 -15.41
N ASN A 243 13.20 4.43 -16.51
CA ASN A 243 12.43 4.88 -17.65
C ASN A 243 10.97 4.43 -17.45
N TYR A 244 10.11 5.32 -16.99
CA TYR A 244 8.72 5.01 -16.70
C TYR A 244 7.90 4.64 -17.95
N SER A 245 8.31 5.09 -19.15
CA SER A 245 7.63 4.69 -20.39
C SER A 245 7.73 3.19 -20.65
N THR A 246 8.82 2.55 -20.18
CA THR A 246 9.07 1.13 -20.43
C THR A 246 9.18 0.28 -19.16
N GLY A 247 9.42 0.87 -18.00
CA GLY A 247 9.76 0.20 -16.75
C GLY A 247 11.22 -0.29 -16.66
N ARG A 248 12.06 0.00 -17.66
CA ARG A 248 13.49 -0.35 -17.62
C ARG A 248 14.26 0.56 -16.66
N SER A 249 15.37 0.08 -16.13
CA SER A 249 16.15 0.80 -15.13
C SER A 249 17.65 0.72 -15.39
N LYS A 250 18.39 1.71 -14.92
CA LYS A 250 19.86 1.74 -14.85
C LYS A 250 20.31 2.13 -13.44
N ILE A 251 21.50 1.66 -13.04
CA ILE A 251 22.11 2.12 -11.79
C ILE A 251 22.49 3.58 -11.96
N ASN A 252 22.09 4.40 -11.00
CA ASN A 252 22.47 5.81 -10.88
C ASN A 252 22.61 6.16 -9.40
N ASN A 253 23.83 6.10 -8.88
CA ASN A 253 24.14 6.32 -7.47
C ASN A 253 23.91 7.77 -6.99
N GLU A 254 23.61 8.68 -7.90
CA GLU A 254 23.23 10.06 -7.58
C GLU A 254 21.78 10.16 -7.06
N ILE A 255 20.93 9.17 -7.37
CA ILE A 255 19.56 9.12 -6.88
C ILE A 255 19.55 8.80 -5.39
N LYS A 256 19.26 9.81 -4.58
CA LYS A 256 19.13 9.72 -3.12
C LYS A 256 17.67 9.82 -2.74
N VAL A 257 17.20 8.87 -1.92
CA VAL A 257 15.83 8.88 -1.39
C VAL A 257 15.94 8.63 0.11
N PRO A 258 15.66 9.64 0.95
CA PRO A 258 15.63 9.45 2.40
C PRO A 258 14.62 8.37 2.82
N THR A 259 15.02 7.53 3.77
CA THR A 259 14.13 6.55 4.36
C THR A 259 13.45 7.17 5.58
N PRO A 260 12.10 7.22 5.66
CA PRO A 260 11.41 7.72 6.84
C PRO A 260 11.75 6.89 8.08
N GLU A 261 11.85 7.54 9.25
CA GLU A 261 12.18 6.88 10.52
C GLU A 261 11.18 5.80 10.93
N ASN A 262 9.90 6.01 10.60
CA ASN A 262 8.83 5.05 10.85
C ASN A 262 8.72 3.93 9.80
N SER A 263 9.65 3.86 8.85
CA SER A 263 9.69 2.78 7.87
C SER A 263 9.92 1.44 8.54
N PRO A 264 9.18 0.39 8.15
CA PRO A 264 9.41 -0.96 8.67
C PRO A 264 10.84 -1.42 8.38
N SER A 265 11.54 -1.93 9.40
CA SER A 265 12.76 -2.67 9.18
C SER A 265 12.38 -4.06 8.65
N PHE A 266 12.36 -4.22 7.33
CA PHE A 266 12.43 -5.55 6.75
C PHE A 266 13.88 -6.02 6.96
N ASN A 267 14.12 -6.75 8.05
CA ASN A 267 15.22 -7.68 8.00
C ASN A 267 14.93 -8.56 6.79
N ASN A 268 15.80 -8.48 5.78
CA ASN A 268 15.91 -9.51 4.77
C ASN A 268 16.23 -10.78 5.56
N ARG A 269 15.20 -11.40 6.14
CA ARG A 269 15.25 -12.81 6.44
C ARG A 269 15.34 -13.43 5.05
N ARG A 270 16.58 -13.44 4.52
CA ARG A 270 16.96 -14.56 3.66
C ARG A 270 16.52 -15.74 4.48
N ASN A 271 15.31 -16.21 4.17
CA ASN A 271 14.81 -17.42 4.74
C ASN A 271 15.96 -18.40 4.65
N SER A 272 16.43 -18.81 5.77
CA SER A 272 17.13 -20.08 5.92
C SER A 272 16.12 -21.19 5.56
N TYR A 273 15.59 -21.15 4.34
CA TYR A 273 15.08 -22.34 3.70
C TYR A 273 16.29 -23.25 3.62
N LYS A 274 16.34 -24.13 4.62
CA LYS A 274 17.35 -25.15 4.76
C LYS A 274 17.61 -25.76 3.37
N LYS A 275 18.83 -25.68 2.93
CA LYS A 275 19.41 -26.05 1.64
C LYS A 275 19.24 -27.57 1.26
N HIS A 276 18.23 -28.26 1.81
CA HIS A 276 18.13 -29.70 1.79
C HIS A 276 17.11 -30.31 0.82
N HIS A 277 16.32 -29.51 0.07
CA HIS A 277 15.36 -30.07 -0.90
C HIS A 277 15.37 -29.42 -2.28
N TYR A 278 16.37 -28.59 -2.59
CA TYR A 278 16.33 -27.70 -3.76
C TYR A 278 16.43 -28.37 -5.13
N VAL A 279 17.02 -29.57 -5.24
CA VAL A 279 17.27 -30.20 -6.56
C VAL A 279 16.07 -31.06 -7.01
N ARG A 280 15.37 -31.67 -6.08
CA ARG A 280 14.23 -32.56 -6.39
C ARG A 280 12.94 -31.73 -6.60
N ASP A 281 12.77 -30.65 -5.85
CA ASP A 281 11.58 -29.80 -5.93
C ASP A 281 11.67 -28.83 -7.10
N ALA A 282 12.85 -28.46 -7.60
CA ALA A 282 13.01 -27.54 -8.71
C ALA A 282 12.51 -28.13 -10.06
N VAL A 283 12.64 -29.41 -10.27
CA VAL A 283 12.14 -30.06 -11.50
C VAL A 283 10.62 -30.24 -11.43
N VAL A 284 10.10 -30.68 -10.30
CA VAL A 284 8.65 -30.83 -10.08
C VAL A 284 7.98 -29.44 -10.02
N ALA A 285 8.60 -28.47 -9.35
CA ALA A 285 8.11 -27.09 -9.31
C ALA A 285 8.13 -26.40 -10.68
N GLY A 286 9.11 -26.73 -11.55
CA GLY A 286 9.17 -26.20 -12.91
C GLY A 286 7.99 -26.63 -13.77
N VAL A 287 7.62 -27.91 -13.71
CA VAL A 287 6.47 -28.45 -14.47
C VAL A 287 5.15 -27.96 -13.90
N VAL A 288 4.99 -28.02 -12.57
CA VAL A 288 3.79 -27.53 -11.89
C VAL A 288 3.65 -26.01 -12.08
N HIS A 289 4.75 -25.26 -12.05
CA HIS A 289 4.74 -23.82 -12.30
C HIS A 289 4.29 -23.47 -13.73
N HIS A 290 4.77 -24.22 -14.73
CA HIS A 290 4.39 -24.03 -16.12
C HIS A 290 2.90 -24.30 -16.34
N GLU A 291 2.35 -25.35 -15.76
CA GLU A 291 0.93 -25.69 -15.87
C GLU A 291 0.03 -24.73 -15.10
N ILE A 292 0.43 -24.30 -13.89
CA ILE A 292 -0.28 -23.29 -13.12
C ILE A 292 -0.29 -21.96 -13.87
N LYS A 293 0.86 -21.50 -14.39
CA LYS A 293 0.96 -20.28 -15.21
C LYS A 293 0.03 -20.37 -16.42
N LYS A 294 0.08 -21.49 -17.15
CA LYS A 294 -0.74 -21.75 -18.35
C LYS A 294 -2.25 -21.84 -18.03
N HIS A 295 -2.59 -22.38 -16.85
CA HIS A 295 -3.97 -22.42 -16.35
C HIS A 295 -4.50 -21.00 -16.04
N TYR A 296 -3.74 -20.20 -15.30
CA TYR A 296 -4.10 -18.81 -14.99
C TYR A 296 -4.16 -17.95 -16.25
N GLU A 297 -3.17 -18.03 -17.16
CA GLU A 297 -3.20 -17.31 -18.42
C GLU A 297 -4.42 -17.69 -19.29
N ARG A 298 -4.79 -18.98 -19.34
CA ARG A 298 -6.00 -19.44 -20.05
C ARG A 298 -7.29 -18.94 -19.38
N LYS A 299 -7.35 -18.97 -18.04
CA LYS A 299 -8.51 -18.50 -17.30
C LYS A 299 -8.71 -16.99 -17.51
N TYR A 300 -7.66 -16.19 -17.34
CA TYR A 300 -7.71 -14.75 -17.54
C TYR A 300 -8.01 -14.37 -19.00
N ARG A 301 -7.44 -15.06 -20.00
CA ARG A 301 -7.79 -14.82 -21.41
C ARG A 301 -9.26 -15.12 -21.70
N LYS A 302 -9.84 -16.14 -21.08
CA LYS A 302 -11.25 -16.48 -21.28
C LYS A 302 -12.17 -15.45 -20.63
N GLU A 303 -11.83 -14.98 -19.44
CA GLU A 303 -12.60 -13.95 -18.73
C GLU A 303 -12.49 -12.60 -19.47
N TYR A 304 -11.29 -12.20 -19.85
CA TYR A 304 -11.06 -10.98 -20.64
C TYR A 304 -11.78 -11.00 -22.00
N LYS A 305 -11.79 -12.16 -22.68
CA LYS A 305 -12.50 -12.32 -23.94
C LYS A 305 -14.01 -12.21 -23.74
N LYS A 306 -14.58 -12.79 -22.70
CA LYS A 306 -16.00 -12.65 -22.36
C LYS A 306 -16.39 -11.19 -22.04
N GLU A 307 -15.56 -10.49 -21.27
CA GLU A 307 -15.82 -9.07 -20.95
C GLU A 307 -15.72 -8.20 -22.21
N SER A 308 -14.71 -8.42 -23.06
CA SER A 308 -14.56 -7.66 -24.30
C SER A 308 -15.70 -7.93 -25.29
N GLU A 309 -16.20 -9.17 -25.39
CA GLU A 309 -17.37 -9.55 -26.20
C GLU A 309 -18.65 -8.93 -25.63
N HIS A 310 -18.80 -8.85 -24.31
CA HIS A 310 -19.93 -8.20 -23.65
C HIS A 310 -19.94 -6.69 -23.89
N HIS A 311 -18.78 -6.02 -23.85
CA HIS A 311 -18.65 -4.59 -24.17
C HIS A 311 -18.92 -4.30 -25.65
N GLN A 312 -18.48 -5.17 -26.58
CA GLN A 312 -18.81 -5.04 -28.01
C GLN A 312 -20.30 -5.23 -28.26
N TYR A 313 -20.97 -6.11 -27.53
CA TYR A 313 -22.41 -6.34 -27.66
C TYR A 313 -23.22 -5.13 -27.19
N HIS A 314 -22.85 -4.54 -26.06
CA HIS A 314 -23.52 -3.34 -25.55
C HIS A 314 -23.25 -2.10 -26.38
N SER A 315 -22.06 -1.91 -26.93
CA SER A 315 -21.75 -0.78 -27.80
C SER A 315 -22.51 -0.90 -29.17
N ARG A 316 -22.66 -2.11 -29.70
CA ARG A 316 -23.47 -2.36 -30.90
C ARG A 316 -24.97 -2.16 -30.64
N SER A 317 -25.49 -2.58 -29.47
CA SER A 317 -26.90 -2.37 -29.12
C SER A 317 -27.27 -0.89 -28.96
N HIS A 318 -26.33 -0.07 -28.45
CA HIS A 318 -26.50 1.39 -28.37
C HIS A 318 -26.48 2.05 -29.75
N TYR A 319 -25.65 1.56 -30.69
CA TYR A 319 -25.58 2.10 -32.04
C TYR A 319 -26.85 1.85 -32.85
N TYR A 320 -27.54 0.73 -32.62
CA TYR A 320 -28.79 0.40 -33.31
C TYR A 320 -30.05 1.05 -32.69
N ARG A 321 -30.00 1.50 -31.39
CA ARG A 321 -31.12 2.20 -30.76
C ARG A 321 -31.28 3.66 -31.15
N HIS A 322 -30.30 4.28 -31.80
CA HIS A 322 -30.34 5.67 -32.26
C HIS A 322 -30.54 5.80 -33.79
N LYS A 323 -30.89 4.72 -34.46
CA LYS A 323 -31.05 4.72 -35.92
C LYS A 323 -32.48 4.39 -36.44
N TYR A 324 -33.47 4.37 -35.54
CA TYR A 324 -34.89 4.28 -35.89
C TYR A 324 -35.72 5.25 -35.07
#